data_9ae6a3f958c5ec0fbb1ba2f76ab5c593
#
_entry.id   9ae6a3f958c5ec0fbb1ba2f76ab5c593
#
_cell.length_a   1.000
_cell.length_b   1.000
_cell.length_c   1.000
_cell.angle_alpha   90.00
_cell.angle_beta   90.00
_cell.angle_gamma   90.00
#
_symmetry.space_group_name_H-M   'P 1'
#
loop_
_entity.id
_entity.type
_entity.pdbx_description
1 polymer ?
#
loop_
_entity_poly.entity_id
_entity_poly.type
_entity_poly.pdbx_seq_one_letter_code
_entity_poly.pdbx_strand_id
1 'polypeptide(L)'
;MRNFMKSPTPVVRAVLMLQKEFIDRIVAEHRTKEYGVLSLRMQSEWASQPVKTVPPEAFHPRPLIDSTVMTCVPSNNKEVYDKRLFDELIRRGFSQRRKQVKKQLPDTANWDEVSEELGLPVTARAEEITLEQWIKITQIYDDNPLKDIPQDDDEIFDVVDENDEVVRQEKRSVVHAKNLLHRAVHVLVFNKKKEVLLQKRSILKDKCPGLWDSSAAGHLDSGENYDVCAPRELKEELSVEAEVQHIAQLKPCENTGWEHIGLYVARYDGALRFPCSEIEHAMWFDMDELNAWIQLRPEDFAPGFLECWAVFYEKFSNYSE
;
A
#
# COMPACT_ATOMS: atom_id res chain seq x y z
N MET A 1 14.18 13.10 5.03
CA MET A 1 13.03 13.48 4.18
C MET A 1 12.59 12.38 3.22
N ARG A 2 13.49 11.73 2.44
CA ARG A 2 13.12 10.61 1.56
C ARG A 2 12.34 9.48 2.27
N ASN A 3 12.70 9.14 3.49
CA ASN A 3 12.04 8.05 4.25
C ASN A 3 10.74 8.50 4.90
N PHE A 4 10.60 9.80 5.20
CA PHE A 4 9.38 10.37 5.76
C PHE A 4 8.24 10.50 4.72
N MET A 5 8.60 10.78 3.47
CA MET A 5 7.65 10.97 2.37
C MET A 5 7.19 9.65 1.73
N LYS A 6 7.92 8.56 1.95
CA LYS A 6 7.51 7.23 1.53
C LYS A 6 6.61 6.66 2.61
N SER A 7 5.34 6.58 2.33
CA SER A 7 4.47 5.70 3.07
C SER A 7 5.04 4.26 3.01
N PRO A 8 5.00 3.53 4.11
CA PRO A 8 4.08 3.67 5.21
C PRO A 8 4.72 4.39 6.39
N THR A 9 4.06 5.37 6.90
CA THR A 9 4.45 5.96 8.17
C THR A 9 3.23 5.97 9.08
N PRO A 10 3.36 5.61 10.37
CA PRO A 10 2.28 5.74 11.33
C PRO A 10 1.93 7.21 11.61
N VAL A 11 2.49 8.12 10.83
CA VAL A 11 2.28 9.56 10.96
C VAL A 11 0.91 9.92 10.43
N VAL A 12 -0.03 10.17 11.33
CA VAL A 12 -1.36 10.68 11.01
C VAL A 12 -1.36 12.19 10.76
N ARG A 13 -0.32 12.89 11.23
CA ARG A 13 -0.10 14.33 11.00
C ARG A 13 1.36 14.66 11.20
N ALA A 14 1.92 15.44 10.29
CA ALA A 14 3.25 16.02 10.42
C ALA A 14 3.18 17.55 10.46
N VAL A 15 4.02 18.17 11.29
CA VAL A 15 4.28 19.61 11.27
C VAL A 15 5.76 19.79 10.93
N LEU A 16 6.03 20.42 9.80
CA LEU A 16 7.38 20.58 9.27
C LEU A 16 7.71 22.05 9.10
N MET A 17 8.94 22.41 9.44
CA MET A 17 9.48 23.73 9.13
C MET A 17 10.63 23.57 8.13
N LEU A 18 10.46 24.14 6.96
CA LEU A 18 11.36 24.02 5.83
C LEU A 18 11.59 25.38 5.17
N GLN A 19 12.56 25.46 4.27
CA GLN A 19 12.76 26.64 3.44
C GLN A 19 11.49 26.97 2.66
N LYS A 20 11.14 28.26 2.62
CA LYS A 20 9.89 28.72 1.98
C LYS A 20 9.77 28.22 0.54
N GLU A 21 10.81 28.37 -0.29
CA GLU A 21 10.80 27.89 -1.68
C GLU A 21 10.49 26.38 -1.80
N PHE A 22 10.96 25.59 -0.84
CA PHE A 22 10.71 24.15 -0.87
C PHE A 22 9.23 23.84 -0.59
N ILE A 23 8.63 24.57 0.35
CA ILE A 23 7.20 24.44 0.64
C ILE A 23 6.36 24.97 -0.52
N ASP A 24 6.73 26.10 -1.12
CA ASP A 24 6.04 26.66 -2.30
C ASP A 24 5.99 25.62 -3.44
N ARG A 25 7.06 24.82 -3.61
CA ARG A 25 7.06 23.71 -4.59
C ARG A 25 6.20 22.51 -4.18
N ILE A 26 6.10 22.20 -2.90
CA ILE A 26 5.25 21.10 -2.41
C ILE A 26 3.77 21.40 -2.68
N VAL A 27 3.33 22.63 -2.38
CA VAL A 27 1.92 23.03 -2.47
C VAL A 27 1.56 23.69 -3.82
N ALA A 28 2.50 23.74 -4.75
CA ALA A 28 2.31 24.38 -6.03
C ALA A 28 1.14 23.76 -6.81
N GLU A 29 0.30 24.60 -7.38
CA GLU A 29 -0.77 24.20 -8.30
C GLU A 29 -0.25 24.07 -9.72
N HIS A 30 -0.93 23.28 -10.55
CA HIS A 30 -0.62 23.15 -11.97
C HIS A 30 -0.63 24.54 -12.67
N ARG A 31 0.11 24.67 -13.75
CA ARG A 31 0.35 25.94 -14.48
C ARG A 31 1.15 27.00 -13.72
N THR A 32 1.77 26.65 -12.58
CA THR A 32 2.69 27.52 -11.87
C THR A 32 4.13 27.14 -12.13
N LYS A 33 5.06 28.08 -11.92
CA LYS A 33 6.50 27.86 -12.11
C LYS A 33 7.06 26.81 -11.16
N GLU A 34 6.54 26.73 -9.95
CA GLU A 34 6.98 25.89 -8.86
C GLU A 34 6.47 24.45 -8.98
N TYR A 35 5.38 24.24 -9.76
CA TYR A 35 4.77 22.93 -9.97
C TYR A 35 5.71 21.95 -10.70
N GLY A 36 5.79 20.73 -10.18
CA GLY A 36 6.67 19.71 -10.74
C GLY A 36 6.58 18.36 -10.04
N VAL A 37 7.57 17.51 -10.27
CA VAL A 37 7.63 16.16 -9.70
C VAL A 37 7.47 16.15 -8.17
N LEU A 38 8.05 17.15 -7.47
CA LEU A 38 7.93 17.23 -6.01
C LEU A 38 6.49 17.53 -5.59
N SER A 39 5.81 18.45 -6.29
CA SER A 39 4.40 18.78 -6.04
C SER A 39 3.52 17.55 -6.17
N LEU A 40 3.63 16.86 -7.30
CA LEU A 40 2.85 15.68 -7.61
C LEU A 40 3.07 14.54 -6.61
N ARG A 41 4.33 14.24 -6.27
CA ARG A 41 4.66 13.21 -5.27
C ARG A 41 4.12 13.51 -3.88
N MET A 42 4.19 14.77 -3.48
CA MET A 42 3.65 15.14 -2.18
C MET A 42 2.14 15.13 -2.16
N GLN A 43 1.52 15.73 -3.15
CA GLN A 43 0.07 15.85 -3.21
C GLN A 43 -0.64 14.52 -3.46
N SER A 44 0.01 13.55 -4.10
CA SER A 44 -0.55 12.20 -4.26
C SER A 44 -0.66 11.43 -2.94
N GLU A 45 0.22 11.71 -1.99
CA GLU A 45 0.29 10.99 -0.71
C GLU A 45 -0.18 11.84 0.49
N TRP A 46 -0.05 13.18 0.39
CA TRP A 46 -0.23 14.09 1.50
C TRP A 46 -1.03 15.33 1.11
N ALA A 47 -2.07 15.63 1.87
CA ALA A 47 -2.70 16.94 1.88
C ALA A 47 -1.82 17.88 2.73
N SER A 48 -1.17 18.83 2.06
CA SER A 48 -0.17 19.71 2.65
C SER A 48 -0.65 21.17 2.67
N GLN A 49 -0.53 21.85 3.82
CA GLN A 49 -0.99 23.23 3.97
C GLN A 49 0.07 24.09 4.66
N PRO A 50 0.50 25.21 4.05
CA PRO A 50 1.33 26.21 4.72
C PRO A 50 0.57 26.84 5.88
N VAL A 51 1.24 27.02 7.03
CA VAL A 51 0.64 27.60 8.25
C VAL A 51 1.17 29.00 8.53
N LYS A 52 2.52 29.15 8.53
CA LYS A 52 3.16 30.43 8.91
C LYS A 52 4.56 30.54 8.32
N THR A 53 4.89 31.69 7.76
CA THR A 53 6.27 32.04 7.39
C THR A 53 7.00 32.58 8.61
N VAL A 54 8.25 32.13 8.80
CA VAL A 54 9.14 32.53 9.89
C VAL A 54 10.35 33.23 9.25
N PRO A 55 10.55 34.52 9.54
CA PRO A 55 11.64 35.29 8.94
C PRO A 55 13.00 34.89 9.53
N PRO A 56 14.11 35.17 8.83
CA PRO A 56 15.46 34.80 9.25
C PRO A 56 15.88 35.32 10.63
N GLU A 57 15.31 36.46 11.06
CA GLU A 57 15.59 37.08 12.34
C GLU A 57 15.16 36.23 13.56
N ALA A 58 14.27 35.29 13.35
CA ALA A 58 13.79 34.38 14.41
C ALA A 58 14.80 33.25 14.77
N PHE A 59 15.91 33.15 14.04
CA PHE A 59 16.86 32.05 14.19
C PHE A 59 18.27 32.53 14.63
N HIS A 60 18.94 31.66 15.37
CA HIS A 60 20.35 31.83 15.67
C HIS A 60 21.11 30.50 15.46
N PRO A 61 22.10 30.41 14.57
CA PRO A 61 22.55 31.45 13.63
C PRO A 61 21.46 31.78 12.58
N ARG A 62 21.45 33.04 12.14
CA ARG A 62 20.46 33.55 11.17
C ARG A 62 20.64 32.92 9.80
N PRO A 63 19.65 32.28 9.21
CA PRO A 63 19.67 31.79 7.84
C PRO A 63 19.57 32.94 6.83
N LEU A 64 19.84 32.65 5.55
CA LEU A 64 19.75 33.66 4.48
C LEU A 64 18.34 33.83 3.89
N ILE A 65 17.43 32.88 4.15
CA ILE A 65 16.13 32.81 3.52
C ILE A 65 15.03 32.51 4.54
N ASP A 66 13.81 32.87 4.19
CA ASP A 66 12.62 32.57 4.99
C ASP A 66 12.40 31.06 5.14
N SER A 67 11.90 30.69 6.30
CA SER A 67 11.35 29.35 6.55
C SER A 67 9.83 29.40 6.61
N THR A 68 9.15 28.32 6.30
CA THR A 68 7.71 28.20 6.44
C THR A 68 7.38 26.94 7.24
N VAL A 69 6.43 27.07 8.17
CA VAL A 69 5.82 25.94 8.86
C VAL A 69 4.66 25.45 8.01
N MET A 70 4.58 24.15 7.79
CA MET A 70 3.47 23.51 7.09
C MET A 70 2.95 22.33 7.89
N THR A 71 1.70 21.99 7.69
CA THR A 71 1.09 20.73 8.16
C THR A 71 0.88 19.80 6.99
N CYS A 72 1.05 18.52 7.23
CA CYS A 72 0.74 17.44 6.29
C CYS A 72 -0.15 16.42 7.00
N VAL A 73 -1.19 15.98 6.34
CA VAL A 73 -2.01 14.82 6.72
C VAL A 73 -2.06 13.86 5.54
N PRO A 74 -2.23 12.55 5.73
CA PRO A 74 -2.40 11.62 4.62
C PRO A 74 -3.49 12.10 3.65
N SER A 75 -3.26 11.96 2.36
CA SER A 75 -4.24 12.31 1.34
C SER A 75 -5.42 11.35 1.40
N ASN A 76 -6.63 11.86 1.17
CA ASN A 76 -7.84 11.04 1.00
C ASN A 76 -8.00 10.51 -0.44
N ASN A 77 -6.95 10.58 -1.25
CA ASN A 77 -7.00 10.05 -2.60
C ASN A 77 -7.15 8.52 -2.56
N LYS A 78 -8.28 8.03 -3.07
CA LYS A 78 -8.65 6.61 -3.11
C LYS A 78 -8.43 5.98 -4.50
N GLU A 79 -7.88 6.73 -5.45
CA GLU A 79 -7.62 6.22 -6.79
C GLU A 79 -6.55 5.12 -6.77
N VAL A 80 -6.88 4.00 -7.40
CA VAL A 80 -5.96 2.86 -7.56
C VAL A 80 -5.11 3.06 -8.80
N TYR A 81 -3.79 3.08 -8.63
CA TYR A 81 -2.83 3.20 -9.72
C TYR A 81 -1.44 2.68 -9.30
N ASP A 82 -0.62 2.27 -10.27
CA ASP A 82 0.75 1.89 -9.99
C ASP A 82 1.60 3.12 -9.64
N LYS A 83 1.96 3.25 -8.35
CA LYS A 83 2.78 4.36 -7.83
C LYS A 83 4.18 4.43 -8.44
N ARG A 84 4.74 3.30 -8.89
CA ARG A 84 6.06 3.26 -9.55
C ARG A 84 5.95 3.79 -10.97
N LEU A 85 4.95 3.33 -11.72
CA LEU A 85 4.67 3.83 -13.06
C LEU A 85 4.33 5.32 -13.02
N PHE A 86 3.51 5.76 -12.06
CA PHE A 86 3.23 7.19 -11.83
C PHE A 86 4.52 8.00 -11.63
N ASP A 87 5.41 7.54 -10.74
CA ASP A 87 6.69 8.21 -10.48
C ASP A 87 7.59 8.26 -11.72
N GLU A 88 7.59 7.20 -12.52
CA GLU A 88 8.31 7.16 -13.80
C GLU A 88 7.72 8.15 -14.81
N LEU A 89 6.40 8.13 -15.03
CA LEU A 89 5.73 8.98 -16.02
C LEU A 89 5.86 10.47 -15.69
N ILE A 90 5.69 10.86 -14.41
CA ILE A 90 5.88 12.28 -14.03
C ILE A 90 7.34 12.71 -14.18
N ARG A 91 8.33 11.86 -13.85
CA ARG A 91 9.75 12.19 -14.09
C ARG A 91 10.04 12.37 -15.58
N ARG A 92 9.53 11.48 -16.43
CA ARG A 92 9.68 11.59 -17.90
C ARG A 92 9.03 12.88 -18.41
N GLY A 93 7.78 13.15 -18.03
CA GLY A 93 7.05 14.34 -18.45
C GLY A 93 7.75 15.65 -18.07
N PHE A 94 8.32 15.71 -16.87
CA PHE A 94 9.06 16.90 -16.41
C PHE A 94 10.55 16.93 -16.78
N SER A 95 11.08 15.91 -17.46
CA SER A 95 12.48 15.86 -17.88
C SER A 95 12.85 17.03 -18.82
N GLN A 96 11.88 17.45 -19.64
CA GLN A 96 12.01 18.59 -20.56
C GLN A 96 10.78 19.50 -20.46
N ARG A 97 10.67 20.23 -19.37
CA ARG A 97 9.51 21.03 -18.98
C ARG A 97 8.85 21.86 -20.09
N ARG A 98 9.66 22.41 -21.02
CA ARG A 98 9.15 23.26 -22.13
C ARG A 98 8.65 22.48 -23.34
N LYS A 99 8.85 21.16 -23.39
CA LYS A 99 8.38 20.31 -24.49
C LYS A 99 6.99 19.73 -24.20
N GLN A 100 6.30 19.36 -25.27
CA GLN A 100 5.02 18.65 -25.18
C GLN A 100 5.23 17.31 -24.49
N VAL A 101 4.33 16.94 -23.58
CA VAL A 101 4.40 15.72 -22.78
C VAL A 101 4.39 14.46 -23.65
N LYS A 102 3.64 14.47 -24.74
CA LYS A 102 3.56 13.34 -25.70
C LYS A 102 4.93 12.87 -26.22
N LYS A 103 5.93 13.76 -26.27
CA LYS A 103 7.29 13.44 -26.73
C LYS A 103 8.18 12.86 -25.61
N GLN A 104 7.68 12.80 -24.39
CA GLN A 104 8.41 12.37 -23.21
C GLN A 104 7.86 11.05 -22.64
N LEU A 105 6.57 10.78 -22.89
CA LEU A 105 5.93 9.55 -22.43
C LEU A 105 6.30 8.37 -23.34
N PRO A 106 6.19 7.13 -22.84
CA PRO A 106 6.35 5.93 -23.67
C PRO A 106 5.30 5.85 -24.79
N ASP A 107 5.61 5.14 -25.88
CA ASP A 107 4.68 4.91 -27.00
C ASP A 107 3.72 3.71 -26.70
N THR A 108 3.42 3.44 -25.44
CA THR A 108 2.53 2.32 -25.02
C THR A 108 1.05 2.66 -25.15
N ALA A 109 0.71 3.95 -25.22
CA ALA A 109 -0.65 4.45 -25.44
C ALA A 109 -0.68 5.56 -26.47
N ASN A 110 -1.81 5.69 -27.18
CA ASN A 110 -2.03 6.76 -28.16
C ASN A 110 -2.34 8.08 -27.43
N TRP A 111 -1.37 9.00 -27.41
CA TRP A 111 -1.54 10.29 -26.73
C TRP A 111 -2.72 11.11 -27.24
N ASP A 112 -3.05 11.03 -28.51
CA ASP A 112 -4.14 11.84 -29.07
C ASP A 112 -5.49 11.41 -28.48
N GLU A 113 -5.69 10.11 -28.28
CA GLU A 113 -6.86 9.54 -27.59
C GLU A 113 -6.83 9.88 -26.09
N VAL A 114 -5.70 9.69 -25.42
CA VAL A 114 -5.51 10.03 -24.00
C VAL A 114 -5.80 11.50 -23.72
N SER A 115 -5.30 12.38 -24.58
CA SER A 115 -5.51 13.83 -24.42
C SER A 115 -6.98 14.22 -24.61
N GLU A 116 -7.70 13.59 -25.56
CA GLU A 116 -9.13 13.80 -25.77
C GLU A 116 -9.95 13.34 -24.56
N GLU A 117 -9.69 12.12 -24.05
CA GLU A 117 -10.36 11.58 -22.87
C GLU A 117 -10.20 12.48 -21.64
N LEU A 118 -9.02 13.07 -21.45
CA LEU A 118 -8.70 13.91 -20.30
C LEU A 118 -9.03 15.41 -20.51
N GLY A 119 -9.55 15.78 -21.66
CA GLY A 119 -9.83 17.18 -22.00
C GLY A 119 -8.57 18.04 -22.09
N LEU A 120 -7.43 17.44 -22.46
CA LEU A 120 -6.14 18.11 -22.62
C LEU A 120 -5.90 18.47 -24.08
N PRO A 121 -5.21 19.58 -24.37
CA PRO A 121 -4.71 19.81 -25.73
C PRO A 121 -3.63 18.78 -26.08
N VAL A 122 -3.61 18.30 -27.33
CA VAL A 122 -2.57 17.35 -27.82
C VAL A 122 -1.15 17.90 -27.60
N THR A 123 -1.01 19.23 -27.55
CA THR A 123 0.24 19.94 -27.31
C THR A 123 0.56 20.18 -25.84
N ALA A 124 -0.22 19.63 -24.91
CA ALA A 124 -0.07 19.85 -23.47
C ALA A 124 1.37 19.62 -22.99
N ARG A 125 1.78 20.44 -22.02
CA ARG A 125 3.05 20.31 -21.31
C ARG A 125 2.80 19.70 -19.94
N ALA A 126 3.81 19.09 -19.35
CA ALA A 126 3.70 18.43 -18.05
C ALA A 126 3.15 19.34 -16.93
N GLU A 127 3.47 20.63 -16.96
CA GLU A 127 3.02 21.62 -15.98
C GLU A 127 1.53 22.01 -16.10
N GLU A 128 0.89 21.69 -17.22
CA GLU A 128 -0.52 21.99 -17.48
C GLU A 128 -1.46 20.88 -16.99
N ILE A 129 -0.91 19.71 -16.64
CA ILE A 129 -1.62 18.50 -16.27
C ILE A 129 -1.80 18.46 -14.76
N THR A 130 -3.05 18.28 -14.29
CA THR A 130 -3.37 18.20 -12.86
C THR A 130 -2.92 16.86 -12.25
N LEU A 131 -2.94 16.74 -10.93
CA LEU A 131 -2.63 15.47 -10.25
C LEU A 131 -3.59 14.36 -10.68
N GLU A 132 -4.88 14.65 -10.73
CA GLU A 132 -5.92 13.69 -11.12
C GLU A 132 -5.71 13.21 -12.57
N GLN A 133 -5.36 14.12 -13.47
CA GLN A 133 -5.05 13.77 -14.86
C GLN A 133 -3.76 12.92 -14.95
N TRP A 134 -2.72 13.20 -14.15
CA TRP A 134 -1.51 12.38 -14.09
C TRP A 134 -1.82 10.96 -13.57
N ILE A 135 -2.71 10.83 -12.59
CA ILE A 135 -3.17 9.52 -12.11
C ILE A 135 -3.91 8.77 -13.22
N LYS A 136 -4.83 9.43 -13.93
CA LYS A 136 -5.54 8.82 -15.07
C LYS A 136 -4.60 8.43 -16.22
N ILE A 137 -3.62 9.27 -16.56
CA ILE A 137 -2.55 8.93 -17.50
C ILE A 137 -1.85 7.63 -17.03
N THR A 138 -1.53 7.54 -15.74
CA THR A 138 -0.88 6.34 -15.21
C THR A 138 -1.75 5.10 -15.38
N GLN A 139 -3.04 5.18 -15.10
CA GLN A 139 -3.98 4.07 -15.28
C GLN A 139 -4.09 3.62 -16.74
N ILE A 140 -4.09 4.57 -17.70
CA ILE A 140 -4.16 4.27 -19.14
C ILE A 140 -2.85 3.65 -19.66
N TYR A 141 -1.69 4.10 -19.14
CA TYR A 141 -0.38 3.61 -19.54
C TYR A 141 0.04 2.32 -18.81
N ASP A 142 -0.80 1.81 -17.91
CA ASP A 142 -0.54 0.58 -17.17
C ASP A 142 -0.98 -0.64 -17.99
N ASP A 143 -0.02 -1.41 -18.47
CA ASP A 143 -0.26 -2.63 -19.26
C ASP A 143 -0.92 -3.75 -18.42
N ASN A 144 -0.84 -3.66 -17.11
CA ASN A 144 -1.40 -4.65 -16.17
C ASN A 144 -2.08 -3.91 -15.01
N PRO A 145 -3.26 -3.30 -15.25
CA PRO A 145 -3.92 -2.46 -14.26
C PRO A 145 -4.31 -3.28 -13.03
N LEU A 146 -4.06 -2.69 -11.86
CA LEU A 146 -4.53 -3.24 -10.60
C LEU A 146 -6.06 -3.26 -10.60
N LYS A 147 -6.62 -4.41 -10.28
CA LYS A 147 -8.05 -4.54 -10.07
C LYS A 147 -8.36 -4.19 -8.63
N ASP A 148 -9.15 -3.15 -8.43
CA ASP A 148 -9.77 -2.84 -7.16
C ASP A 148 -11.07 -3.62 -7.09
N ILE A 149 -11.03 -4.82 -6.50
CA ILE A 149 -12.21 -5.67 -6.33
C ILE A 149 -12.76 -5.35 -4.95
N PRO A 150 -13.94 -4.69 -4.85
CA PRO A 150 -14.59 -4.47 -3.57
C PRO A 150 -14.85 -5.80 -2.87
N GLN A 151 -14.73 -5.80 -1.55
CA GLN A 151 -15.07 -6.94 -0.74
C GLN A 151 -16.52 -7.36 -1.00
N ASP A 152 -16.76 -8.63 -1.35
CA ASP A 152 -18.08 -9.17 -1.66
C ASP A 152 -18.67 -9.88 -0.43
N ASP A 153 -19.68 -9.26 0.18
CA ASP A 153 -20.40 -9.85 1.32
C ASP A 153 -21.21 -11.10 0.93
N ASP A 154 -21.49 -11.30 -0.35
CA ASP A 154 -22.19 -12.44 -0.90
C ASP A 154 -21.27 -13.59 -1.33
N GLU A 155 -19.95 -13.43 -1.21
CA GLU A 155 -18.97 -14.47 -1.44
C GLU A 155 -19.30 -15.73 -0.61
N ILE A 156 -19.12 -16.92 -1.19
CA ILE A 156 -19.48 -18.19 -0.56
C ILE A 156 -18.26 -18.86 0.03
N PHE A 157 -18.30 -19.09 1.33
CA PHE A 157 -17.28 -19.84 2.09
C PHE A 157 -17.77 -21.24 2.44
N ASP A 158 -16.82 -22.16 2.53
CA ASP A 158 -17.05 -23.44 3.15
C ASP A 158 -16.97 -23.27 4.68
N VAL A 159 -18.09 -23.55 5.37
CA VAL A 159 -18.11 -23.66 6.83
C VAL A 159 -17.60 -25.04 7.18
N VAL A 160 -16.63 -25.10 8.10
CA VAL A 160 -15.99 -26.34 8.54
C VAL A 160 -16.27 -26.66 10.00
N ASP A 161 -15.92 -27.87 10.43
CA ASP A 161 -15.95 -28.28 11.83
C ASP A 161 -14.57 -28.08 12.52
N GLU A 162 -14.43 -28.53 13.75
CA GLU A 162 -13.18 -28.46 14.53
C GLU A 162 -12.04 -29.30 13.95
N ASN A 163 -12.35 -30.25 13.07
CA ASN A 163 -11.39 -31.11 12.37
C ASN A 163 -11.05 -30.59 10.96
N ASP A 164 -11.54 -29.38 10.60
CA ASP A 164 -11.37 -28.79 9.28
C ASP A 164 -12.11 -29.53 8.15
N GLU A 165 -13.19 -30.23 8.47
CA GLU A 165 -14.04 -30.92 7.48
C GLU A 165 -15.23 -30.04 7.09
N VAL A 166 -15.52 -29.94 5.77
CA VAL A 166 -16.59 -29.09 5.26
C VAL A 166 -17.95 -29.61 5.70
N VAL A 167 -18.75 -28.79 6.36
CA VAL A 167 -20.09 -29.11 6.88
C VAL A 167 -21.19 -28.54 5.99
N ARG A 168 -21.00 -27.34 5.46
CA ARG A 168 -21.94 -26.64 4.59
C ARG A 168 -21.28 -25.40 3.95
N GLN A 169 -22.02 -24.74 3.08
CA GLN A 169 -21.64 -23.47 2.48
C GLN A 169 -22.52 -22.35 3.01
N GLU A 170 -21.94 -21.16 3.20
CA GLU A 170 -22.63 -19.97 3.67
C GLU A 170 -22.00 -18.72 3.05
N LYS A 171 -22.77 -17.63 3.02
CA LYS A 171 -22.27 -16.33 2.62
C LYS A 171 -21.25 -15.80 3.64
N ARG A 172 -20.23 -15.11 3.16
CA ARG A 172 -19.20 -14.41 3.96
C ARG A 172 -19.82 -13.58 5.09
N SER A 173 -20.81 -12.75 4.79
CA SER A 173 -21.54 -11.95 5.78
C SER A 173 -22.15 -12.77 6.92
N VAL A 174 -22.69 -13.94 6.61
CA VAL A 174 -23.27 -14.86 7.61
C VAL A 174 -22.20 -15.55 8.43
N VAL A 175 -21.10 -15.99 7.79
CA VAL A 175 -19.96 -16.64 8.44
C VAL A 175 -19.36 -15.73 9.50
N HIS A 176 -19.07 -14.49 9.13
CA HIS A 176 -18.48 -13.50 10.05
C HIS A 176 -19.46 -13.04 11.12
N ALA A 177 -20.74 -12.81 10.78
CA ALA A 177 -21.73 -12.37 11.78
C ALA A 177 -22.03 -13.44 12.85
N LYS A 178 -21.88 -14.71 12.51
CA LYS A 178 -22.15 -15.84 13.43
C LYS A 178 -20.89 -16.50 13.99
N ASN A 179 -19.70 -15.99 13.67
CA ASN A 179 -18.41 -16.56 14.06
C ASN A 179 -18.32 -18.07 13.72
N LEU A 180 -18.74 -18.43 12.48
CA LEU A 180 -18.67 -19.82 12.03
C LEU A 180 -17.23 -20.16 11.67
N LEU A 181 -16.84 -21.43 11.92
CA LEU A 181 -15.51 -21.91 11.54
C LEU A 181 -15.38 -21.94 10.02
N HIS A 182 -14.31 -21.38 9.52
CA HIS A 182 -13.99 -21.33 8.10
C HIS A 182 -12.48 -21.35 7.88
N ARG A 183 -12.01 -21.22 6.63
CA ARG A 183 -10.61 -21.41 6.26
C ARG A 183 -9.98 -20.10 5.77
N ALA A 184 -8.73 -19.89 6.16
CA ALA A 184 -7.93 -18.79 5.67
C ALA A 184 -6.47 -19.20 5.46
N VAL A 185 -5.74 -18.40 4.68
CA VAL A 185 -4.30 -18.50 4.55
C VAL A 185 -3.65 -17.20 5.02
N HIS A 186 -2.47 -17.34 5.63
CA HIS A 186 -1.54 -16.25 5.86
C HIS A 186 -0.21 -16.57 5.21
N VAL A 187 0.34 -15.62 4.48
CA VAL A 187 1.63 -15.75 3.79
C VAL A 187 2.60 -14.72 4.34
N LEU A 188 3.78 -15.16 4.79
CA LEU A 188 4.89 -14.29 5.19
C LEU A 188 5.94 -14.29 4.08
N VAL A 189 6.17 -13.15 3.46
CA VAL A 189 7.14 -12.99 2.37
C VAL A 189 8.45 -12.44 2.92
N PHE A 190 9.56 -13.06 2.56
CA PHE A 190 10.91 -12.66 2.96
C PHE A 190 11.73 -12.22 1.76
N ASN A 191 12.54 -11.17 1.96
CA ASN A 191 13.51 -10.74 0.96
C ASN A 191 14.90 -11.39 1.20
N LYS A 192 15.87 -11.10 0.30
CA LYS A 192 17.26 -11.58 0.42
C LYS A 192 17.98 -11.11 1.67
N LYS A 193 17.53 -10.04 2.30
CA LYS A 193 18.09 -9.54 3.56
C LYS A 193 17.47 -10.20 4.78
N LYS A 194 16.60 -11.19 4.59
CA LYS A 194 15.82 -11.86 5.63
C LYS A 194 14.82 -10.93 6.35
N GLU A 195 14.48 -9.79 5.75
CA GLU A 195 13.42 -8.92 6.24
C GLU A 195 12.06 -9.51 5.83
N VAL A 196 11.06 -9.43 6.71
CA VAL A 196 9.68 -9.85 6.43
C VAL A 196 8.86 -8.69 5.92
N LEU A 197 8.04 -8.93 4.91
CA LEU A 197 7.07 -7.98 4.40
C LEU A 197 5.81 -8.02 5.28
N LEU A 198 5.36 -6.87 5.76
CA LEU A 198 4.02 -6.73 6.32
C LEU A 198 3.20 -5.77 5.47
N GLN A 199 1.89 -6.03 5.39
CA GLN A 199 0.92 -5.10 4.85
C GLN A 199 0.25 -4.29 5.96
N LYS A 200 -0.03 -3.03 5.70
CA LYS A 200 -0.96 -2.25 6.51
C LYS A 200 -2.31 -2.28 5.82
N ARG A 201 -3.28 -2.86 6.47
CA ARG A 201 -4.64 -3.03 5.93
C ARG A 201 -5.26 -1.68 5.62
N SER A 202 -5.97 -1.60 4.50
CA SER A 202 -6.70 -0.39 4.15
C SER A 202 -7.73 -0.03 5.22
N ILE A 203 -7.92 1.27 5.44
CA ILE A 203 -9.01 1.77 6.31
C ILE A 203 -10.41 1.44 5.76
N LEU A 204 -10.50 0.94 4.53
CA LEU A 204 -11.76 0.55 3.87
C LEU A 204 -12.15 -0.91 4.20
N LYS A 205 -11.25 -1.69 4.82
CA LYS A 205 -11.55 -3.08 5.20
C LYS A 205 -12.52 -3.11 6.38
N ASP A 206 -13.40 -4.11 6.39
CA ASP A 206 -14.39 -4.36 7.45
C ASP A 206 -13.75 -4.88 8.74
N LYS A 207 -12.69 -5.70 8.62
CA LYS A 207 -11.96 -6.27 9.75
C LYS A 207 -10.58 -5.63 9.87
N CYS A 208 -10.19 -5.30 11.09
CA CYS A 208 -8.86 -4.77 11.43
C CYS A 208 -8.38 -3.61 10.52
N PRO A 209 -9.22 -2.58 10.21
CA PRO A 209 -8.81 -1.49 9.34
C PRO A 209 -7.62 -0.74 9.91
N GLY A 210 -6.61 -0.47 9.07
CA GLY A 210 -5.42 0.29 9.45
C GLY A 210 -4.42 -0.42 10.34
N LEU A 211 -4.62 -1.71 10.67
CA LEU A 211 -3.66 -2.52 11.40
C LEU A 211 -2.63 -3.16 10.46
N TRP A 212 -1.47 -3.50 11.01
CA TRP A 212 -0.46 -4.29 10.32
C TRP A 212 -0.85 -5.78 10.32
N ASP A 213 -0.60 -6.46 9.21
CA ASP A 213 -0.98 -7.84 8.99
C ASP A 213 0.12 -8.59 8.23
N SER A 214 -0.05 -9.90 8.04
CA SER A 214 0.80 -10.76 7.21
C SER A 214 1.04 -10.13 5.84
N SER A 215 2.02 -10.61 5.09
CA SER A 215 2.31 -10.09 3.75
C SER A 215 1.11 -10.17 2.83
N ALA A 216 0.41 -11.31 2.84
CA ALA A 216 -0.90 -11.52 2.23
C ALA A 216 -1.75 -12.42 3.15
N ALA A 217 -3.07 -12.22 3.16
CA ALA A 217 -3.99 -13.03 3.93
C ALA A 217 -5.40 -12.98 3.33
N GLY A 218 -5.98 -14.15 3.12
CA GLY A 218 -7.33 -14.24 2.56
C GLY A 218 -8.02 -15.55 2.86
N HIS A 219 -9.29 -15.62 2.48
CA HIS A 219 -10.13 -16.78 2.69
C HIS A 219 -10.07 -17.75 1.51
N LEU A 220 -10.33 -19.02 1.79
CA LEU A 220 -10.48 -20.02 0.74
C LEU A 220 -11.85 -19.87 0.08
N ASP A 221 -11.83 -19.87 -1.23
CA ASP A 221 -13.07 -20.02 -2.01
C ASP A 221 -13.74 -21.37 -1.75
N SER A 222 -15.03 -21.47 -1.93
CA SER A 222 -15.75 -22.72 -1.76
C SER A 222 -15.17 -23.82 -2.66
N GLY A 223 -14.73 -24.92 -2.04
CA GLY A 223 -14.09 -26.06 -2.70
C GLY A 223 -12.60 -25.86 -2.98
N GLU A 224 -12.02 -24.71 -2.64
CA GLU A 224 -10.58 -24.47 -2.74
C GLU A 224 -9.81 -25.17 -1.62
N ASN A 225 -8.53 -25.45 -1.84
CA ASN A 225 -7.61 -25.92 -0.81
C ASN A 225 -6.56 -24.88 -0.48
N TYR A 226 -5.88 -25.02 0.65
CA TYR A 226 -4.89 -24.07 1.16
C TYR A 226 -3.72 -23.82 0.18
N ASP A 227 -3.22 -24.87 -0.50
CA ASP A 227 -2.06 -24.77 -1.40
C ASP A 227 -2.39 -24.02 -2.70
N VAL A 228 -3.67 -23.93 -3.08
CA VAL A 228 -4.15 -23.15 -4.22
C VAL A 228 -4.44 -21.71 -3.79
N CYS A 229 -5.05 -21.52 -2.62
CA CYS A 229 -5.41 -20.23 -2.08
C CYS A 229 -4.16 -19.35 -1.81
N ALA A 230 -3.14 -19.88 -1.15
CA ALA A 230 -1.99 -19.08 -0.72
C ALA A 230 -1.27 -18.36 -1.89
N PRO A 231 -0.92 -19.01 -3.03
CA PRO A 231 -0.33 -18.30 -4.16
C PRO A 231 -1.35 -17.37 -4.88
N ARG A 232 -2.65 -17.67 -4.86
CA ARG A 232 -3.71 -16.80 -5.42
C ARG A 232 -3.77 -15.50 -4.65
N GLU A 233 -3.91 -15.54 -3.34
CA GLU A 233 -3.96 -14.36 -2.47
C GLU A 233 -2.67 -13.51 -2.60
N LEU A 234 -1.51 -14.16 -2.66
CA LEU A 234 -0.24 -13.48 -2.86
C LEU A 234 -0.21 -12.69 -4.19
N LYS A 235 -0.80 -13.26 -5.23
CA LYS A 235 -0.89 -12.62 -6.55
C LYS A 235 -1.94 -11.51 -6.57
N GLU A 236 -3.11 -11.72 -5.97
CA GLU A 236 -4.22 -10.76 -5.94
C GLU A 236 -3.87 -9.53 -5.09
N GLU A 237 -3.37 -9.74 -3.88
CA GLU A 237 -3.07 -8.65 -2.95
C GLU A 237 -1.77 -7.90 -3.28
N LEU A 238 -0.72 -8.60 -3.73
CA LEU A 238 0.61 -7.99 -3.89
C LEU A 238 1.15 -8.00 -5.33
N SER A 239 0.44 -8.63 -6.27
CA SER A 239 0.91 -8.91 -7.63
C SER A 239 2.24 -9.68 -7.63
N VAL A 240 2.40 -10.60 -6.68
CA VAL A 240 3.60 -11.41 -6.51
C VAL A 240 3.32 -12.84 -6.97
N GLU A 241 4.14 -13.33 -7.89
CA GLU A 241 4.20 -14.74 -8.27
C GLU A 241 5.49 -15.34 -7.68
N ALA A 242 5.33 -16.19 -6.66
CA ALA A 242 6.42 -16.85 -5.98
C ALA A 242 5.97 -18.24 -5.51
N GLU A 243 6.93 -19.15 -5.37
CA GLU A 243 6.68 -20.44 -4.71
C GLU A 243 6.38 -20.20 -3.23
N VAL A 244 5.31 -20.83 -2.74
CA VAL A 244 4.89 -20.76 -1.33
C VAL A 244 5.17 -22.11 -0.67
N GLN A 245 5.62 -22.08 0.58
CA GLN A 245 5.88 -23.27 1.38
C GLN A 245 4.99 -23.27 2.61
N HIS A 246 4.17 -24.31 2.79
CA HIS A 246 3.40 -24.51 4.00
C HIS A 246 4.31 -24.78 5.18
N ILE A 247 4.09 -24.10 6.32
CA ILE A 247 4.93 -24.24 7.51
C ILE A 247 4.15 -24.65 8.76
N ALA A 248 2.88 -24.29 8.84
CA ALA A 248 2.03 -24.63 9.99
C ALA A 248 0.55 -24.55 9.66
N GLN A 249 -0.25 -25.31 10.40
CA GLN A 249 -1.71 -25.18 10.48
C GLN A 249 -2.09 -24.68 11.86
N LEU A 250 -2.78 -23.55 11.96
CA LEU A 250 -3.30 -23.00 13.20
C LEU A 250 -4.76 -23.39 13.40
N LYS A 251 -5.13 -23.66 14.62
CA LYS A 251 -6.52 -23.95 14.99
C LYS A 251 -7.32 -22.65 15.16
N PRO A 252 -8.62 -22.69 14.89
CA PRO A 252 -9.48 -21.53 15.06
C PRO A 252 -9.61 -21.12 16.53
N CYS A 253 -9.57 -19.81 16.75
CA CYS A 253 -9.81 -19.18 18.04
C CYS A 253 -10.39 -17.78 17.83
N GLU A 254 -10.70 -17.07 18.90
CA GLU A 254 -11.21 -15.70 18.79
C GLU A 254 -10.22 -14.77 18.08
N ASN A 255 -8.92 -14.87 18.38
CA ASN A 255 -7.87 -14.05 17.76
C ASN A 255 -7.71 -14.33 16.27
N THR A 256 -7.92 -15.56 15.80
CA THR A 256 -7.91 -15.90 14.38
C THR A 256 -9.21 -15.55 13.67
N GLY A 257 -10.19 -14.96 14.33
CA GLY A 257 -11.51 -14.72 13.75
C GLY A 257 -12.31 -15.99 13.49
N TRP A 258 -12.03 -17.08 14.23
CA TRP A 258 -12.62 -18.42 14.07
C TRP A 258 -12.18 -19.13 12.78
N GLU A 259 -10.99 -18.81 12.29
CA GLU A 259 -10.40 -19.37 11.09
C GLU A 259 -9.42 -20.52 11.39
N HIS A 260 -9.54 -21.61 10.64
CA HIS A 260 -8.44 -22.55 10.45
C HIS A 260 -7.45 -21.90 9.50
N ILE A 261 -6.23 -21.59 9.94
CA ILE A 261 -5.25 -20.86 9.15
C ILE A 261 -4.14 -21.76 8.66
N GLY A 262 -3.98 -21.85 7.33
CA GLY A 262 -2.77 -22.34 6.70
C GLY A 262 -1.70 -21.24 6.67
N LEU A 263 -0.59 -21.44 7.40
CA LEU A 263 0.53 -20.50 7.42
C LEU A 263 1.60 -20.89 6.42
N TYR A 264 1.94 -19.96 5.53
CA TYR A 264 2.90 -20.13 4.44
C TYR A 264 4.03 -19.12 4.51
N VAL A 265 5.16 -19.48 3.88
CA VAL A 265 6.28 -18.56 3.62
C VAL A 265 6.58 -18.53 2.14
N ALA A 266 7.05 -17.38 1.66
CA ALA A 266 7.54 -17.19 0.30
C ALA A 266 8.80 -16.32 0.31
N ARG A 267 9.57 -16.35 -0.79
CA ARG A 267 10.74 -15.48 -1.01
C ARG A 267 10.53 -14.61 -2.22
N TYR A 268 10.70 -13.28 -2.05
CA TYR A 268 10.53 -12.34 -3.14
C TYR A 268 11.34 -11.06 -2.92
N ASP A 269 11.98 -10.57 -3.99
CA ASP A 269 12.78 -9.33 -3.98
C ASP A 269 12.32 -8.33 -5.03
N GLY A 270 11.24 -8.65 -5.73
CA GLY A 270 10.72 -7.84 -6.83
C GLY A 270 9.94 -6.61 -6.36
N ALA A 271 9.30 -6.00 -7.31
CA ALA A 271 8.42 -4.86 -7.07
C ALA A 271 7.06 -5.33 -6.61
N LEU A 272 6.49 -4.64 -5.64
CA LEU A 272 5.16 -4.89 -5.13
C LEU A 272 4.16 -3.95 -5.80
N ARG A 273 2.97 -4.48 -6.10
CA ARG A 273 1.81 -3.71 -6.57
C ARG A 273 0.59 -4.22 -5.81
N PHE A 274 -0.21 -3.34 -5.31
CA PHE A 274 -1.39 -3.69 -4.52
C PHE A 274 -2.52 -2.66 -4.66
N PRO A 275 -3.80 -3.11 -4.62
CA PRO A 275 -4.97 -2.22 -4.63
C PRO A 275 -5.06 -1.43 -3.33
N CYS A 276 -5.39 -0.14 -3.40
CA CYS A 276 -5.54 0.72 -2.22
C CYS A 276 -6.76 0.36 -1.36
N SER A 277 -7.77 -0.31 -1.94
CA SER A 277 -8.90 -0.84 -1.20
C SER A 277 -8.49 -1.94 -0.22
N GLU A 278 -7.48 -2.73 -0.58
CA GLU A 278 -6.98 -3.84 0.22
C GLU A 278 -5.85 -3.40 1.16
N ILE A 279 -4.85 -2.75 0.63
CA ILE A 279 -3.58 -2.45 1.30
C ILE A 279 -3.30 -0.95 1.23
N GLU A 280 -3.19 -0.30 2.40
CA GLU A 280 -2.73 1.09 2.49
C GLU A 280 -1.23 1.18 2.22
N HIS A 281 -0.45 0.26 2.79
CA HIS A 281 1.01 0.20 2.69
C HIS A 281 1.54 -1.22 2.80
N ALA A 282 2.73 -1.47 2.21
CA ALA A 282 3.52 -2.67 2.45
C ALA A 282 4.98 -2.30 2.71
N MET A 283 5.58 -2.86 3.76
CA MET A 283 6.95 -2.52 4.19
C MET A 283 7.71 -3.74 4.70
N TRP A 284 9.03 -3.72 4.46
CA TRP A 284 9.97 -4.71 4.94
C TRP A 284 10.45 -4.36 6.35
N PHE A 285 10.46 -5.34 7.23
CA PHE A 285 10.90 -5.22 8.62
C PHE A 285 11.96 -6.25 8.94
N ASP A 286 12.97 -5.84 9.69
CA ASP A 286 13.84 -6.77 10.38
C ASP A 286 13.04 -7.57 11.42
N MET A 287 13.32 -8.86 11.55
CA MET A 287 12.52 -9.74 12.41
C MET A 287 12.64 -9.40 13.88
N ASP A 288 13.82 -9.00 14.36
CA ASP A 288 14.05 -8.67 15.76
C ASP A 288 13.41 -7.32 16.11
N GLU A 289 13.50 -6.33 15.21
CA GLU A 289 12.81 -5.04 15.34
C GLU A 289 11.30 -5.22 15.35
N LEU A 290 10.77 -6.05 14.46
CA LEU A 290 9.34 -6.37 14.41
C LEU A 290 8.88 -7.06 15.69
N ASN A 291 9.62 -8.06 16.17
CA ASN A 291 9.27 -8.78 17.39
C ASN A 291 9.28 -7.85 18.61
N ALA A 292 10.26 -6.94 18.70
CA ALA A 292 10.31 -5.93 19.77
C ALA A 292 9.12 -4.95 19.66
N TRP A 293 8.71 -4.56 18.46
CA TRP A 293 7.53 -3.70 18.26
C TRP A 293 6.23 -4.43 18.67
N ILE A 294 6.05 -5.69 18.27
CA ILE A 294 4.90 -6.52 18.66
C ILE A 294 4.78 -6.62 20.19
N GLN A 295 5.90 -6.83 20.89
CA GLN A 295 5.91 -6.90 22.36
C GLN A 295 5.53 -5.57 23.03
N LEU A 296 5.90 -4.44 22.44
CA LEU A 296 5.64 -3.12 23.01
C LEU A 296 4.24 -2.60 22.68
N ARG A 297 3.71 -2.94 21.52
CA ARG A 297 2.46 -2.38 20.97
C ARG A 297 1.72 -3.42 20.11
N PRO A 298 1.22 -4.52 20.72
CA PRO A 298 0.48 -5.55 19.98
C PRO A 298 -0.79 -5.01 19.33
N GLU A 299 -1.36 -3.91 19.85
CA GLU A 299 -2.55 -3.24 19.30
C GLU A 299 -2.36 -2.63 17.91
N ASP A 300 -1.13 -2.47 17.42
CA ASP A 300 -0.84 -2.01 16.06
C ASP A 300 -1.05 -3.12 15.01
N PHE A 301 -1.27 -4.35 15.42
CA PHE A 301 -1.30 -5.54 14.57
C PHE A 301 -2.66 -6.26 14.60
N ALA A 302 -3.00 -6.90 13.47
CA ALA A 302 -4.16 -7.76 13.39
C ALA A 302 -3.98 -9.00 14.31
N PRO A 303 -5.00 -9.39 15.11
CA PRO A 303 -4.86 -10.50 16.04
C PRO A 303 -4.48 -11.82 15.34
N GLY A 304 -5.04 -12.12 14.18
CA GLY A 304 -4.70 -13.31 13.39
C GLY A 304 -3.22 -13.33 12.97
N PHE A 305 -2.67 -12.18 12.60
CA PHE A 305 -1.24 -12.06 12.31
C PHE A 305 -0.39 -12.37 13.56
N LEU A 306 -0.77 -11.88 14.73
CA LEU A 306 -0.02 -12.12 15.97
C LEU A 306 0.08 -13.63 16.29
N GLU A 307 -1.01 -14.38 16.09
CA GLU A 307 -1.00 -15.84 16.24
C GLU A 307 -0.07 -16.51 15.22
N CYS A 308 -0.15 -16.11 13.95
CA CYS A 308 0.73 -16.60 12.90
C CYS A 308 2.20 -16.28 13.16
N TRP A 309 2.49 -15.04 13.58
CA TRP A 309 3.86 -14.60 13.89
C TRP A 309 4.45 -15.36 15.07
N ALA A 310 3.67 -15.59 16.12
CA ALA A 310 4.12 -16.36 17.30
C ALA A 310 4.55 -17.78 16.90
N VAL A 311 3.74 -18.47 16.09
CA VAL A 311 4.05 -19.82 15.59
C VAL A 311 5.29 -19.80 14.68
N PHE A 312 5.39 -18.80 13.79
CA PHE A 312 6.55 -18.65 12.93
C PHE A 312 7.81 -18.40 13.73
N TYR A 313 7.79 -17.41 14.62
CA TYR A 313 8.97 -16.97 15.39
C TYR A 313 9.51 -18.06 16.31
N GLU A 314 8.63 -18.81 16.98
CA GLU A 314 9.03 -19.96 17.81
C GLU A 314 9.76 -21.04 17.00
N LYS A 315 9.26 -21.34 15.80
CA LYS A 315 9.84 -22.41 14.96
C LYS A 315 11.11 -21.98 14.22
N PHE A 316 11.21 -20.72 13.82
CA PHE A 316 12.18 -20.26 12.83
C PHE A 316 13.12 -19.14 13.30
N SER A 317 12.94 -18.56 14.50
CA SER A 317 13.90 -17.62 15.10
C SER A 317 15.31 -18.23 15.26
N ASN A 318 15.40 -19.54 15.32
CA ASN A 318 16.66 -20.29 15.37
C ASN A 318 17.23 -20.66 13.98
N TYR A 319 16.55 -20.31 12.88
CA TYR A 319 17.02 -20.54 11.50
C TYR A 319 17.88 -19.39 10.95
N SER A 320 18.58 -18.69 11.84
CA SER A 320 19.53 -17.61 11.47
C SER A 320 20.91 -18.14 11.07
N GLU A 321 21.07 -19.42 10.80
CA GLU A 321 22.31 -20.00 10.25
C GLU A 321 22.23 -20.29 8.75
#